data_3b6bf23fc8b2bc320a1f9468f037ba8d
#
_entry.id   3b6bf23fc8b2bc320a1f9468f037ba8d
#
_cell.length_a   1.000
_cell.length_b   1.000
_cell.length_c   1.000
_cell.angle_alpha   90.00
_cell.angle_beta   90.00
_cell.angle_gamma   90.00
#
_symmetry.space_group_name_H-M   'P 1'
#
loop_
_entity.id
_entity.type
_entity.pdbx_description
1 polymer ?
#
loop_
_entity_poly.entity_id
_entity_poly.type
_entity_poly.pdbx_seq_one_letter_code
_entity_poly.pdbx_strand_id
1 'polypeptide(L)'
;KQNRAIKLSDLEALIKPEREAEQTTTERLLDIAKEQCDFFHDKDKEPYAVFVANGCRQCYHLKSKGFREWLANELYKADETAPADNIINATINALIGQAKFDGEEKPVYMRVAKHEGAYWLDLCNDKWQAVKVTSTGWQVIDSPEVLFTRGDNMRPLPMPAGEGDLEKLWQLVNIEKQDRISVLAWLLECLRPDTPYPLLELTGEQGSSKSTTQKHLRKLIDPNKSNLRAAPK
;
A
#
# COMPACT_ATOMS: atom_id res chain seq x y z
N LYS A 1 -4.88 -78.66 4.05
CA LYS A 1 -5.06 -77.19 4.16
C LYS A 1 -3.81 -76.64 4.87
N GLN A 2 -2.84 -76.08 4.11
CA GLN A 2 -1.66 -75.46 4.66
C GLN A 2 -2.00 -74.08 5.19
N ASN A 3 -1.93 -73.89 6.49
CA ASN A 3 -1.94 -72.57 7.12
C ASN A 3 -0.56 -71.92 6.83
N ARG A 4 -0.52 -71.02 5.87
CA ARG A 4 0.67 -70.21 5.61
C ARG A 4 0.68 -69.10 6.65
N ALA A 5 1.54 -69.17 7.63
CA ALA A 5 1.77 -68.09 8.59
C ALA A 5 2.33 -66.89 7.83
N ILE A 6 1.61 -65.75 7.91
CA ILE A 6 2.07 -64.47 7.37
C ILE A 6 3.30 -64.05 8.19
N LYS A 7 4.45 -63.91 7.55
CA LYS A 7 5.66 -63.43 8.20
C LYS A 7 5.55 -61.96 8.54
N LEU A 8 6.10 -61.54 9.65
CA LEU A 8 6.14 -60.12 10.07
C LEU A 8 6.71 -59.21 8.98
N SER A 9 7.70 -59.69 8.22
CA SER A 9 8.29 -59.00 7.05
C SER A 9 7.30 -58.71 5.93
N ASP A 10 6.26 -59.55 5.81
CA ASP A 10 5.22 -59.38 4.77
C ASP A 10 4.20 -58.31 5.21
N LEU A 11 4.01 -58.14 6.54
CA LEU A 11 3.21 -57.05 7.13
C LEU A 11 3.96 -55.72 7.12
N GLU A 12 5.25 -55.71 7.38
CA GLU A 12 6.11 -54.52 7.29
C GLU A 12 6.21 -53.97 5.84
N ALA A 13 6.17 -54.86 4.83
CA ALA A 13 6.14 -54.48 3.43
C ALA A 13 4.79 -53.89 2.98
N LEU A 14 3.69 -54.12 3.73
CA LEU A 14 2.38 -53.51 3.47
C LEU A 14 2.19 -52.19 4.16
N ILE A 15 2.96 -51.84 5.17
CA ILE A 15 3.05 -50.54 5.78
C ILE A 15 4.04 -49.71 4.88
N LYS A 16 3.57 -49.28 3.70
CA LYS A 16 4.26 -48.20 3.03
C LYS A 16 4.22 -47.02 3.99
N PRO A 17 5.40 -46.42 4.36
CA PRO A 17 5.35 -45.16 5.07
C PRO A 17 4.44 -44.25 4.23
N GLU A 18 3.41 -43.64 4.85
CA GLU A 18 2.71 -42.55 4.23
C GLU A 18 3.79 -41.60 3.71
N ARG A 19 3.91 -41.53 2.39
CA ARG A 19 4.70 -40.44 1.80
C ARG A 19 4.09 -39.19 2.36
N GLU A 20 4.82 -38.46 3.19
CA GLU A 20 4.48 -37.08 3.50
C GLU A 20 4.10 -36.46 2.16
N ALA A 21 2.85 -36.06 2.01
CA ALA A 21 2.37 -35.51 0.76
C ALA A 21 3.23 -34.26 0.47
N GLU A 22 4.00 -34.33 -0.60
CA GLU A 22 4.88 -33.23 -0.98
C GLU A 22 4.00 -31.97 -1.13
N GLN A 23 4.23 -30.98 -0.27
CA GLN A 23 3.43 -29.75 -0.21
C GLN A 23 3.44 -29.08 -1.58
N THR A 24 2.27 -28.77 -2.10
CA THR A 24 2.18 -28.07 -3.40
C THR A 24 2.72 -26.65 -3.27
N THR A 25 3.25 -26.10 -4.37
CA THR A 25 3.75 -24.70 -4.40
C THR A 25 2.68 -23.70 -3.96
N THR A 26 1.40 -23.97 -4.22
CA THR A 26 0.27 -23.13 -3.77
C THR A 26 0.11 -23.18 -2.25
N GLU A 27 0.15 -24.36 -1.65
CA GLU A 27 0.10 -24.52 -0.19
C GLU A 27 1.27 -23.84 0.48
N ARG A 28 2.47 -24.03 -0.07
CA ARG A 28 3.69 -23.39 0.41
C ARG A 28 3.58 -21.85 0.41
N LEU A 29 3.09 -21.26 -0.68
CA LEU A 29 2.85 -19.82 -0.77
C LEU A 29 1.78 -19.33 0.22
N LEU A 30 0.71 -20.11 0.43
CA LEU A 30 -0.32 -19.77 1.42
C LEU A 30 0.26 -19.78 2.83
N ASP A 31 1.09 -20.74 3.18
CA ASP A 31 1.72 -20.82 4.50
C ASP A 31 2.67 -19.65 4.73
N ILE A 32 3.57 -19.36 3.77
CA ILE A 32 4.47 -18.20 3.83
C ILE A 32 3.67 -16.90 4.04
N ALA A 33 2.59 -16.72 3.28
CA ALA A 33 1.78 -15.52 3.39
C ALA A 33 1.05 -15.43 4.76
N LYS A 34 0.52 -16.55 5.28
CA LYS A 34 -0.17 -16.60 6.57
C LYS A 34 0.76 -16.41 7.77
N GLU A 35 2.01 -16.87 7.66
CA GLU A 35 3.01 -16.69 8.71
C GLU A 35 3.48 -15.24 8.83
N GLN A 36 3.53 -14.50 7.72
CA GLN A 36 4.11 -13.17 7.67
C GLN A 36 3.12 -12.02 7.62
N CYS A 37 1.85 -12.28 7.22
CA CYS A 37 0.85 -11.24 7.00
C CYS A 37 -0.36 -11.38 7.90
N ASP A 38 -0.89 -10.23 8.34
CA ASP A 38 -2.25 -10.10 8.82
C ASP A 38 -3.15 -9.72 7.64
N PHE A 39 -4.20 -10.52 7.40
CA PHE A 39 -5.18 -10.30 6.34
C PHE A 39 -6.45 -9.67 6.90
N PHE A 40 -6.95 -8.64 6.24
CA PHE A 40 -8.11 -7.88 6.68
C PHE A 40 -8.80 -7.21 5.49
N HIS A 41 -9.93 -6.55 5.72
CA HIS A 41 -10.63 -5.76 4.70
C HIS A 41 -10.98 -4.36 5.23
N ASP A 42 -11.22 -3.43 4.31
CA ASP A 42 -11.78 -2.12 4.65
C ASP A 42 -13.32 -2.16 4.73
N LYS A 43 -13.95 -1.01 4.97
CA LYS A 43 -15.40 -0.83 5.03
C LYS A 43 -16.14 -1.25 3.73
N ASP A 44 -15.46 -1.18 2.60
CA ASP A 44 -15.99 -1.51 1.27
C ASP A 44 -15.67 -2.97 0.89
N LYS A 45 -15.20 -3.77 1.87
CA LYS A 45 -14.78 -5.17 1.67
C LYS A 45 -13.61 -5.32 0.68
N GLU A 46 -12.80 -4.27 0.46
CA GLU A 46 -11.56 -4.42 -0.28
C GLU A 46 -10.49 -5.14 0.56
N PRO A 47 -9.78 -6.13 -0.02
CA PRO A 47 -8.89 -7.01 0.74
C PRO A 47 -7.46 -6.47 0.82
N TYR A 48 -6.90 -6.46 2.00
CA TYR A 48 -5.55 -5.99 2.29
C TYR A 48 -4.73 -7.01 3.07
N ALA A 49 -3.42 -6.85 2.97
CA ALA A 49 -2.43 -7.50 3.82
C ALA A 49 -1.52 -6.43 4.46
N VAL A 50 -1.18 -6.63 5.73
CA VAL A 50 -0.15 -5.88 6.42
C VAL A 50 0.93 -6.82 6.92
N PHE A 51 2.18 -6.45 6.71
CA PHE A 51 3.35 -7.24 7.11
C PHE A 51 4.56 -6.33 7.37
N VAL A 52 5.62 -6.88 7.94
CA VAL A 52 6.88 -6.17 8.15
C VAL A 52 7.88 -6.64 7.11
N ALA A 53 8.36 -5.73 6.27
CA ALA A 53 9.44 -5.98 5.33
C ALA A 53 10.48 -4.86 5.43
N ASN A 54 11.77 -5.23 5.39
CA ASN A 54 12.90 -4.30 5.55
C ASN A 54 12.80 -3.42 6.81
N GLY A 55 12.26 -3.98 7.91
CA GLY A 55 12.05 -3.27 9.17
C GLY A 55 10.90 -2.25 9.16
N CYS A 56 10.11 -2.19 8.11
CA CYS A 56 9.00 -1.25 7.95
C CYS A 56 7.67 -2.00 7.85
N ARG A 57 6.65 -1.50 8.56
CA ARG A 57 5.27 -1.99 8.44
C ARG A 57 4.67 -1.50 7.13
N GLN A 58 4.27 -2.43 6.28
CA GLN A 58 3.77 -2.16 4.93
C GLN A 58 2.35 -2.70 4.78
N CYS A 59 1.47 -1.94 4.11
CA CYS A 59 0.10 -2.33 3.83
C CYS A 59 -0.16 -2.32 2.32
N TYR A 60 -0.57 -3.46 1.78
CA TYR A 60 -0.86 -3.63 0.36
C TYR A 60 -2.28 -4.14 0.13
N HIS A 61 -2.93 -3.60 -0.87
CA HIS A 61 -4.11 -4.26 -1.44
C HIS A 61 -3.68 -5.59 -2.08
N LEU A 62 -4.40 -6.68 -1.83
CA LEU A 62 -3.99 -8.03 -2.28
C LEU A 62 -3.86 -8.18 -3.80
N LYS A 63 -4.59 -7.36 -4.58
CA LYS A 63 -4.47 -7.34 -6.05
C LYS A 63 -3.39 -6.40 -6.57
N SER A 64 -2.66 -5.69 -5.68
CA SER A 64 -1.62 -4.77 -6.12
C SER A 64 -0.41 -5.50 -6.69
N LYS A 65 0.30 -4.81 -7.59
CA LYS A 65 1.56 -5.31 -8.14
C LYS A 65 2.59 -5.53 -7.01
N GLY A 66 2.66 -4.62 -6.04
CA GLY A 66 3.60 -4.70 -4.93
C GLY A 66 3.41 -5.95 -4.05
N PHE A 67 2.16 -6.33 -3.73
CA PHE A 67 1.89 -7.56 -3.00
C PHE A 67 2.29 -8.81 -3.79
N ARG A 68 1.96 -8.83 -5.09
CA ARG A 68 2.33 -9.93 -5.97
C ARG A 68 3.85 -10.14 -6.06
N GLU A 69 4.60 -9.05 -6.23
CA GLU A 69 6.06 -9.08 -6.31
C GLU A 69 6.68 -9.51 -4.97
N TRP A 70 6.14 -9.03 -3.86
CA TRP A 70 6.55 -9.45 -2.52
C TRP A 70 6.33 -10.96 -2.32
N LEU A 71 5.14 -11.47 -2.62
CA LEU A 71 4.79 -12.88 -2.45
C LEU A 71 5.70 -13.81 -3.29
N ALA A 72 5.98 -13.43 -4.54
CA ALA A 72 6.90 -14.16 -5.40
C ALA A 72 8.33 -14.16 -4.86
N ASN A 73 8.78 -13.04 -4.30
CA ASN A 73 10.11 -12.91 -3.71
C ASN A 73 10.25 -13.72 -2.41
N GLU A 74 9.21 -13.81 -1.58
CA GLU A 74 9.26 -14.62 -0.36
C GLU A 74 9.38 -16.12 -0.67
N LEU A 75 8.67 -16.63 -1.70
CA LEU A 75 8.89 -18.02 -2.15
C LEU A 75 10.31 -18.21 -2.68
N TYR A 76 10.81 -17.27 -3.47
CA TYR A 76 12.18 -17.38 -4.00
C TYR A 76 13.22 -17.41 -2.88
N LYS A 77 13.03 -16.63 -1.81
CA LYS A 77 13.93 -16.67 -0.64
C LYS A 77 13.85 -18.00 0.11
N ALA A 78 12.68 -18.63 0.19
CA ALA A 78 12.48 -19.87 0.91
C ALA A 78 12.98 -21.09 0.13
N ASP A 79 12.67 -21.17 -1.16
CA ASP A 79 12.79 -22.39 -1.95
C ASP A 79 13.67 -22.22 -3.21
N GLU A 80 14.24 -21.01 -3.43
CA GLU A 80 15.01 -20.63 -4.63
C GLU A 80 14.23 -20.87 -5.96
N THR A 81 12.89 -20.91 -5.87
CA THR A 81 12.01 -21.22 -6.99
C THR A 81 11.09 -20.05 -7.32
N ALA A 82 10.95 -19.73 -8.61
CA ALA A 82 10.01 -18.74 -9.08
C ALA A 82 8.62 -19.37 -9.31
N PRO A 83 7.55 -18.88 -8.67
CA PRO A 83 6.22 -19.41 -8.89
C PRO A 83 5.68 -19.04 -10.26
N ALA A 84 4.95 -19.95 -10.90
CA ALA A 84 4.23 -19.64 -12.13
C ALA A 84 3.05 -18.68 -11.84
N ASP A 85 2.69 -17.86 -12.83
CA ASP A 85 1.64 -16.84 -12.71
C ASP A 85 0.28 -17.38 -12.28
N ASN A 86 -0.11 -18.55 -12.73
CA ASN A 86 -1.36 -19.21 -12.32
C ASN A 86 -1.35 -19.62 -10.84
N ILE A 87 -0.21 -20.03 -10.30
CA ILE A 87 -0.05 -20.39 -8.89
C ILE A 87 -0.18 -19.15 -8.03
N ILE A 88 0.53 -18.06 -8.36
CA ILE A 88 0.39 -16.78 -7.65
C ILE A 88 -1.06 -16.29 -7.67
N ASN A 89 -1.73 -16.35 -8.81
CA ASN A 89 -3.13 -15.92 -8.93
C ASN A 89 -4.07 -16.78 -8.08
N ALA A 90 -3.88 -18.10 -8.05
CA ALA A 90 -4.67 -19.00 -7.22
C ALA A 90 -4.47 -18.70 -5.72
N THR A 91 -3.22 -18.50 -5.30
CA THR A 91 -2.88 -18.11 -3.93
C THR A 91 -3.52 -16.78 -3.54
N ILE A 92 -3.36 -15.74 -4.36
CA ILE A 92 -3.95 -14.42 -4.12
C ILE A 92 -5.48 -14.52 -4.01
N ASN A 93 -6.15 -15.29 -4.86
CA ASN A 93 -7.60 -15.47 -4.79
C ASN A 93 -8.04 -16.14 -3.47
N ALA A 94 -7.29 -17.13 -2.98
CA ALA A 94 -7.57 -17.75 -1.69
C ALA A 94 -7.39 -16.75 -0.53
N LEU A 95 -6.30 -15.96 -0.54
CA LEU A 95 -6.05 -14.91 0.45
C LEU A 95 -7.10 -13.79 0.42
N ILE A 96 -7.61 -13.43 -0.76
CA ILE A 96 -8.73 -12.48 -0.90
C ILE A 96 -9.99 -13.03 -0.22
N GLY A 97 -10.29 -14.31 -0.39
CA GLY A 97 -11.39 -14.96 0.31
C GLY A 97 -11.21 -14.86 1.82
N GLN A 98 -10.04 -15.23 2.33
CA GLN A 98 -9.73 -15.15 3.75
C GLN A 98 -9.84 -13.71 4.28
N ALA A 99 -9.25 -12.72 3.61
CA ALA A 99 -9.32 -11.32 4.04
C ALA A 99 -10.75 -10.78 4.11
N LYS A 100 -11.61 -11.15 3.14
CA LYS A 100 -12.99 -10.64 3.04
C LYS A 100 -13.97 -11.29 4.01
N PHE A 101 -13.82 -12.60 4.27
CA PHE A 101 -14.80 -13.39 5.03
C PHE A 101 -14.36 -13.65 6.47
N ASP A 102 -13.06 -13.83 6.71
CA ASP A 102 -12.52 -14.18 8.01
C ASP A 102 -11.74 -13.00 8.64
N GLY A 103 -11.33 -12.02 7.83
CA GLY A 103 -10.55 -10.86 8.28
C GLY A 103 -11.38 -9.82 9.02
N GLU A 104 -10.74 -9.07 9.90
CA GLU A 104 -11.32 -7.92 10.59
C GLU A 104 -11.52 -6.73 9.64
N GLU A 105 -12.47 -5.85 9.95
CA GLU A 105 -12.58 -4.56 9.28
C GLU A 105 -11.58 -3.57 9.89
N LYS A 106 -10.67 -3.00 9.05
CA LYS A 106 -9.70 -1.99 9.49
C LYS A 106 -9.70 -0.82 8.51
N PRO A 107 -9.59 0.42 8.98
CA PRO A 107 -9.48 1.58 8.11
C PRO A 107 -8.15 1.59 7.35
N VAL A 108 -8.21 1.83 6.05
CA VAL A 108 -7.04 1.99 5.18
C VAL A 108 -7.12 3.36 4.50
N TYR A 109 -6.00 4.02 4.42
CA TYR A 109 -5.92 5.38 3.87
C TYR A 109 -4.96 5.43 2.69
N MET A 110 -5.16 6.44 1.86
CA MET A 110 -4.23 6.77 0.78
C MET A 110 -3.76 8.21 0.94
N ARG A 111 -2.47 8.43 1.07
CA ARG A 111 -1.77 9.71 1.23
C ARG A 111 -2.10 10.46 2.53
N VAL A 112 -3.37 10.65 2.87
CA VAL A 112 -3.79 11.41 4.05
C VAL A 112 -4.75 10.60 4.92
N ALA A 113 -4.64 10.76 6.23
CA ALA A 113 -5.53 10.13 7.19
C ALA A 113 -5.87 11.08 8.33
N LYS A 114 -6.97 10.80 9.03
CA LYS A 114 -7.32 11.42 10.31
C LYS A 114 -7.56 10.30 11.31
N HIS A 115 -6.80 10.29 12.38
CA HIS A 115 -6.89 9.27 13.41
C HIS A 115 -6.55 9.88 14.77
N GLU A 116 -7.38 9.62 15.78
CA GLU A 116 -7.20 10.09 17.17
C GLU A 116 -6.90 11.60 17.31
N GLY A 117 -7.59 12.41 16.53
CA GLY A 117 -7.43 13.87 16.57
C GLY A 117 -6.19 14.41 15.86
N ALA A 118 -5.36 13.55 15.29
CA ALA A 118 -4.21 13.92 14.47
C ALA A 118 -4.49 13.75 12.97
N TYR A 119 -3.86 14.57 12.15
CA TYR A 119 -3.77 14.36 10.71
C TYR A 119 -2.46 13.64 10.39
N TRP A 120 -2.51 12.77 9.40
CA TRP A 120 -1.39 11.97 8.99
C TRP A 120 -1.17 12.12 7.49
N LEU A 121 0.09 12.29 7.09
CA LEU A 121 0.50 12.41 5.70
C LEU A 121 1.55 11.35 5.39
N ASP A 122 1.21 10.37 4.54
CA ASP A 122 2.17 9.37 4.06
C ASP A 122 3.22 10.00 3.17
N LEU A 123 4.49 9.89 3.54
CA LEU A 123 5.62 10.38 2.74
C LEU A 123 5.86 9.52 1.50
N CYS A 124 5.27 8.33 1.41
CA CYS A 124 5.46 7.39 0.31
C CYS A 124 6.94 7.08 0.00
N ASN A 125 7.80 7.20 1.00
CA ASN A 125 9.22 6.84 0.90
C ASN A 125 9.44 5.36 1.21
N ASP A 126 10.66 4.86 0.97
CA ASP A 126 11.01 3.44 1.15
C ASP A 126 10.93 2.98 2.61
N LYS A 127 11.01 3.92 3.57
CA LYS A 127 10.89 3.65 5.00
C LYS A 127 9.46 3.62 5.53
N TRP A 128 8.46 3.83 4.68
CA TRP A 128 7.04 3.87 5.07
C TRP A 128 6.73 4.87 6.19
N GLN A 129 7.45 5.98 6.20
CA GLN A 129 7.28 7.06 7.17
C GLN A 129 6.06 7.91 6.85
N ALA A 130 5.44 8.43 7.89
CA ALA A 130 4.38 9.42 7.77
C ALA A 130 4.63 10.62 8.68
N VAL A 131 4.09 11.77 8.32
CA VAL A 131 4.06 12.95 9.16
C VAL A 131 2.79 12.92 9.99
N LYS A 132 2.92 12.96 11.31
CA LYS A 132 1.82 13.16 12.27
C LYS A 132 1.71 14.64 12.60
N VAL A 133 0.55 15.23 12.37
CA VAL A 133 0.26 16.65 12.63
C VAL A 133 -0.80 16.74 13.71
N THR A 134 -0.50 17.48 14.79
CA THR A 134 -1.39 17.71 15.94
C THR A 134 -1.56 19.22 16.18
N SER A 135 -2.36 19.60 17.15
CA SER A 135 -2.51 21.00 17.57
C SER A 135 -1.22 21.60 18.16
N THR A 136 -0.27 20.76 18.57
CA THR A 136 0.99 21.19 19.20
C THR A 136 2.18 21.19 18.25
N GLY A 137 1.99 20.71 17.01
CA GLY A 137 3.05 20.66 16.01
C GLY A 137 3.01 19.38 15.17
N TRP A 138 4.13 19.07 14.53
CA TRP A 138 4.26 17.89 13.67
C TRP A 138 5.55 17.13 13.95
N GLN A 139 5.54 15.85 13.58
CA GLN A 139 6.70 14.97 13.69
C GLN A 139 6.66 13.89 12.60
N VAL A 140 7.83 13.37 12.22
CA VAL A 140 7.93 12.21 11.33
C VAL A 140 7.94 10.94 12.15
N ILE A 141 7.10 9.98 11.77
CA ILE A 141 6.93 8.70 12.46
C ILE A 141 7.40 7.58 11.54
N ASP A 142 8.32 6.73 12.02
CA ASP A 142 8.87 5.60 11.27
C ASP A 142 7.88 4.43 11.15
N SER A 143 6.99 4.27 12.10
CA SER A 143 5.96 3.21 12.11
C SER A 143 4.61 3.82 12.47
N PRO A 144 3.90 4.40 11.49
CA PRO A 144 2.63 5.06 11.73
C PRO A 144 1.58 4.10 12.29
N GLU A 145 0.75 4.60 13.21
CA GLU A 145 -0.39 3.86 13.78
C GLU A 145 -1.46 3.54 12.72
N VAL A 146 -1.57 4.41 11.73
CA VAL A 146 -2.52 4.29 10.61
C VAL A 146 -1.96 3.42 9.49
N LEU A 147 -2.84 2.72 8.78
CA LEU A 147 -2.48 1.89 7.64
C LEU A 147 -2.60 2.69 6.34
N PHE A 148 -1.48 2.90 5.67
CA PHE A 148 -1.46 3.52 4.36
C PHE A 148 -1.24 2.48 3.27
N THR A 149 -2.12 2.47 2.26
CA THR A 149 -1.88 1.75 1.01
C THR A 149 -1.32 2.70 -0.05
N ARG A 150 -0.50 2.16 -0.96
CA ARG A 150 0.18 2.95 -1.99
C ARG A 150 -0.13 2.41 -3.37
N GLY A 151 -0.55 3.30 -4.26
CA GLY A 151 -0.72 2.95 -5.67
C GLY A 151 0.61 3.04 -6.43
N ASP A 152 0.74 2.26 -7.51
CA ASP A 152 1.97 2.15 -8.33
C ASP A 152 2.46 3.48 -8.92
N ASN A 153 1.57 4.44 -9.03
CA ASN A 153 1.88 5.75 -9.59
C ASN A 153 2.24 6.81 -8.55
N MET A 154 2.04 6.53 -7.27
CA MET A 154 2.42 7.46 -6.19
C MET A 154 3.94 7.67 -6.17
N ARG A 155 4.35 8.85 -5.77
CA ARG A 155 5.76 9.24 -5.64
C ARG A 155 6.01 9.80 -4.25
N PRO A 156 7.25 9.69 -3.75
CA PRO A 156 7.58 10.19 -2.44
C PRO A 156 7.45 11.71 -2.36
N LEU A 157 6.99 12.17 -1.22
CA LEU A 157 7.13 13.55 -0.77
C LEU A 157 8.53 13.73 -0.19
N PRO A 158 9.12 14.94 -0.30
CA PRO A 158 10.36 15.24 0.39
C PRO A 158 10.16 15.17 1.90
N MET A 159 11.24 14.90 2.64
CA MET A 159 11.21 15.04 4.09
C MET A 159 10.90 16.49 4.46
N PRO A 160 9.94 16.73 5.36
CA PRO A 160 9.63 18.09 5.79
C PRO A 160 10.82 18.71 6.53
N ALA A 161 11.07 19.99 6.25
CA ALA A 161 12.07 20.79 6.97
C ALA A 161 11.44 21.47 8.18
N GLY A 162 12.24 21.77 9.20
CA GLY A 162 11.78 22.47 10.40
C GLY A 162 11.28 23.90 10.12
N GLU A 163 11.83 24.53 9.10
CA GLU A 163 11.47 25.89 8.68
C GLU A 163 11.00 25.88 7.22
N GLY A 164 9.85 26.49 6.96
CA GLY A 164 9.27 26.66 5.64
C GLY A 164 9.11 28.13 5.29
N ASP A 165 9.23 28.45 4.00
CA ASP A 165 9.05 29.79 3.46
C ASP A 165 7.98 29.76 2.35
N LEU A 166 6.79 30.23 2.64
CA LEU A 166 5.69 30.30 1.69
C LEU A 166 5.97 31.25 0.51
N GLU A 167 6.84 32.26 0.68
CA GLU A 167 7.16 33.16 -0.43
C GLU A 167 7.90 32.44 -1.56
N LYS A 168 8.63 31.37 -1.26
CA LYS A 168 9.23 30.52 -2.29
C LYS A 168 8.20 29.82 -3.18
N LEU A 169 7.03 29.48 -2.63
CA LEU A 169 5.93 28.91 -3.43
C LEU A 169 5.49 29.90 -4.51
N TRP A 170 5.32 31.18 -4.13
CA TRP A 170 4.86 32.22 -5.04
C TRP A 170 5.86 32.60 -6.14
N GLN A 171 7.12 32.22 -5.96
CA GLN A 171 8.14 32.34 -7.01
C GLN A 171 8.06 31.19 -8.05
N LEU A 172 7.48 30.07 -7.68
CA LEU A 172 7.38 28.88 -8.52
C LEU A 172 6.03 28.77 -9.26
N VAL A 173 4.99 29.46 -8.78
CA VAL A 173 3.64 29.40 -9.32
C VAL A 173 3.17 30.78 -9.75
N ASN A 174 2.53 30.86 -10.91
CA ASN A 174 1.96 32.12 -11.42
C ASN A 174 0.54 32.33 -10.85
N ILE A 175 0.47 32.82 -9.60
CA ILE A 175 -0.77 33.13 -8.89
C ILE A 175 -0.73 34.59 -8.43
N GLU A 176 -1.77 35.36 -8.79
CA GLU A 176 -1.91 36.74 -8.36
C GLU A 176 -2.02 36.86 -6.83
N LYS A 177 -1.54 37.96 -6.26
CA LYS A 177 -1.53 38.16 -4.80
C LYS A 177 -2.89 38.00 -4.15
N GLN A 178 -3.94 38.48 -4.82
CA GLN A 178 -5.33 38.38 -4.32
C GLN A 178 -5.85 36.95 -4.22
N ASP A 179 -5.33 36.00 -5.06
CA ASP A 179 -5.80 34.63 -5.13
C ASP A 179 -4.95 33.66 -4.25
N ARG A 180 -3.82 34.13 -3.70
CA ARG A 180 -2.90 33.30 -2.92
C ARG A 180 -3.57 32.66 -1.71
N ILE A 181 -4.44 33.39 -1.01
CA ILE A 181 -5.14 32.86 0.15
C ILE A 181 -6.09 31.70 -0.23
N SER A 182 -6.76 31.79 -1.37
CA SER A 182 -7.64 30.75 -1.90
C SER A 182 -6.84 29.49 -2.27
N VAL A 183 -5.68 29.66 -2.89
CA VAL A 183 -4.77 28.54 -3.22
C VAL A 183 -4.23 27.87 -1.95
N LEU A 184 -3.85 28.63 -0.93
CA LEU A 184 -3.42 28.07 0.37
C LEU A 184 -4.56 27.29 1.05
N ALA A 185 -5.77 27.85 1.07
CA ALA A 185 -6.93 27.16 1.61
C ALA A 185 -7.22 25.85 0.88
N TRP A 186 -7.11 25.86 -0.47
CA TRP A 186 -7.23 24.67 -1.29
C TRP A 186 -6.14 23.63 -0.97
N LEU A 187 -4.87 24.03 -0.84
CA LEU A 187 -3.77 23.13 -0.45
C LEU A 187 -4.01 22.48 0.90
N LEU A 188 -4.46 23.25 1.90
CA LEU A 188 -4.78 22.73 3.23
C LEU A 188 -5.96 21.76 3.18
N GLU A 189 -6.99 22.05 2.38
CA GLU A 189 -8.14 21.18 2.24
C GLU A 189 -7.77 19.86 1.56
N CYS A 190 -6.82 19.84 0.64
CA CYS A 190 -6.29 18.63 0.03
C CYS A 190 -5.59 17.69 1.04
N LEU A 191 -5.15 18.20 2.19
CA LEU A 191 -4.53 17.41 3.26
C LEU A 191 -5.54 16.95 4.32
N ARG A 192 -6.83 17.23 4.15
CA ARG A 192 -7.91 16.80 5.05
C ARG A 192 -8.64 15.61 4.43
N PRO A 193 -8.62 14.44 5.05
CA PRO A 193 -9.44 13.32 4.63
C PRO A 193 -10.91 13.56 4.97
N ASP A 194 -11.81 12.80 4.36
CA ASP A 194 -13.24 12.75 4.65
C ASP A 194 -14.01 14.06 4.36
N THR A 195 -13.44 14.95 3.55
CA THR A 195 -14.12 16.16 3.08
C THR A 195 -14.23 16.14 1.55
N PRO A 196 -15.29 16.76 0.96
CA PRO A 196 -15.33 16.97 -0.46
C PRO A 196 -14.16 17.85 -0.89
N TYR A 197 -13.30 17.35 -1.77
CA TYR A 197 -12.15 18.13 -2.26
C TYR A 197 -12.64 19.24 -3.19
N PRO A 198 -12.32 20.51 -2.89
CA PRO A 198 -12.71 21.61 -3.77
C PRO A 198 -11.94 21.54 -5.09
N LEU A 199 -12.61 21.90 -6.17
CA LEU A 199 -12.00 21.99 -7.48
C LEU A 199 -11.19 23.28 -7.60
N LEU A 200 -9.91 23.19 -7.98
CA LEU A 200 -9.09 24.34 -8.32
C LEU A 200 -9.09 24.53 -9.84
N GLU A 201 -9.67 25.62 -10.30
CA GLU A 201 -9.63 26.03 -11.69
C GLU A 201 -8.58 27.13 -11.90
N LEU A 202 -7.67 26.91 -12.84
CA LEU A 202 -6.65 27.89 -13.25
C LEU A 202 -7.03 28.45 -14.62
N THR A 203 -7.44 29.70 -14.66
CA THR A 203 -7.82 30.43 -15.90
C THR A 203 -6.69 31.35 -16.36
N GLY A 204 -6.68 31.75 -17.62
CA GLY A 204 -5.72 32.66 -18.19
C GLY A 204 -5.40 32.36 -19.65
N GLU A 205 -4.68 33.23 -20.30
CA GLU A 205 -4.28 33.14 -21.70
C GLU A 205 -3.29 31.99 -21.98
N GLN A 206 -3.10 31.67 -23.25
CA GLN A 206 -2.07 30.72 -23.66
C GLN A 206 -0.69 31.26 -23.25
N GLY A 207 0.16 30.39 -22.67
CA GLY A 207 1.50 30.80 -22.19
C GLY A 207 1.54 31.32 -20.74
N SER A 208 0.41 31.48 -20.04
CA SER A 208 0.36 31.95 -18.65
C SER A 208 0.81 30.94 -17.58
N SER A 209 1.58 29.93 -17.94
CA SER A 209 2.17 28.94 -17.04
C SER A 209 1.18 28.10 -16.20
N LYS A 210 -0.12 27.98 -16.59
CA LYS A 210 -1.13 27.20 -15.86
C LYS A 210 -0.70 25.75 -15.59
N SER A 211 -0.23 25.05 -16.61
CA SER A 211 0.20 23.65 -16.48
C SER A 211 1.43 23.51 -15.57
N THR A 212 2.31 24.49 -15.56
CA THR A 212 3.48 24.52 -14.65
C THR A 212 3.02 24.72 -13.21
N THR A 213 2.13 25.69 -12.98
CA THR A 213 1.51 25.95 -11.68
C THR A 213 0.80 24.69 -11.15
N GLN A 214 -0.05 24.05 -11.96
CA GLN A 214 -0.73 22.82 -11.59
C GLN A 214 0.26 21.69 -11.20
N LYS A 215 1.36 21.52 -11.96
CA LYS A 215 2.40 20.54 -11.65
C LYS A 215 3.06 20.82 -10.31
N HIS A 216 3.38 22.07 -10.00
CA HIS A 216 4.02 22.43 -8.75
C HIS A 216 3.08 22.24 -7.56
N LEU A 217 1.84 22.70 -7.64
CA LEU A 217 0.84 22.51 -6.59
C LEU A 217 0.59 21.02 -6.33
N ARG A 218 0.44 20.21 -7.38
CA ARG A 218 0.26 18.76 -7.21
C ARG A 218 1.45 18.08 -6.54
N LYS A 219 2.68 18.48 -6.87
CA LYS A 219 3.88 17.92 -6.24
C LYS A 219 3.95 18.16 -4.73
N LEU A 220 3.29 19.19 -4.21
CA LEU A 220 3.27 19.49 -2.79
C LEU A 220 2.32 18.56 -2.01
N ILE A 221 1.25 18.09 -2.64
CA ILE A 221 0.20 17.31 -1.97
C ILE A 221 0.21 15.84 -2.34
N ASP A 222 0.32 15.53 -3.62
CA ASP A 222 0.29 14.15 -4.14
C ASP A 222 1.16 14.01 -5.39
N PRO A 223 2.48 13.98 -5.26
CA PRO A 223 3.37 13.71 -6.40
C PRO A 223 3.07 12.35 -7.01
N ASN A 224 3.01 12.32 -8.35
CA ASN A 224 2.57 11.15 -9.09
C ASN A 224 3.44 10.97 -10.33
N LYS A 225 3.53 9.75 -10.87
CA LYS A 225 4.25 9.44 -12.12
C LYS A 225 3.78 10.33 -13.27
N SER A 226 2.47 10.62 -13.32
CA SER A 226 1.89 11.59 -14.25
C SER A 226 1.22 12.70 -13.47
N ASN A 227 1.89 13.85 -13.31
CA ASN A 227 1.37 14.99 -12.56
C ASN A 227 0.31 15.79 -13.31
N LEU A 228 0.17 15.60 -14.61
CA LEU A 228 -0.90 16.15 -15.42
C LEU A 228 -1.65 15.01 -16.10
N ARG A 229 -2.96 15.06 -16.07
CA ARG A 229 -3.84 14.13 -16.79
C ARG A 229 -4.77 14.95 -17.68
N ALA A 230 -5.05 14.45 -18.88
CA ALA A 230 -6.12 15.01 -19.70
C ALA A 230 -7.47 14.81 -18.97
N ALA A 231 -8.40 15.71 -19.18
CA ALA A 231 -9.77 15.49 -18.75
C ALA A 231 -10.31 14.19 -19.38
N PRO A 232 -11.10 13.40 -18.66
CA PRO A 232 -11.78 12.26 -19.26
C PRO A 232 -12.65 12.75 -20.41
N LYS A 233 -12.62 12.00 -21.52
CA LYS A 233 -13.47 12.27 -22.69
C LYS A 233 -14.90 11.88 -22.38
#